data_3db6d119f9f159ee62d4e274bb3b29f0
#
_entry.id   3db6d119f9f159ee62d4e274bb3b29f0
#
_cell.length_a   1.000
_cell.length_b   1.000
_cell.length_c   1.000
_cell.angle_alpha   90.00
_cell.angle_beta   90.00
_cell.angle_gamma   90.00
#
_symmetry.space_group_name_H-M   'P 1'
#
loop_
_entity.id
_entity.type
_entity.pdbx_description
1 polymer ?
#
loop_
_entity_poly.entity_id
_entity_poly.type
_entity_poly.pdbx_seq_one_letter_code
_entity_poly.pdbx_strand_id
1 'polypeptide(L)'
;MNRFDFDLSLYLVTDRQLSAGRDILWIVNEAVNGGCTVVQLREKHCCTREFVELAKKMKTMLSHFNVPLIINDRVDVALAADADGVHLGQSDMPVDIARSILGDDKIIGLSVENLSDIQAANSLDIDYIALSPVFGTPTKTDTNTPFLLDGVRKAMAQTSLPVVGIG
;
A
#
# COMPACT_ATOMS: atom_id res chain seq x y z
N MET A 1 3.52 16.45 -0.06
CA MET A 1 2.83 15.95 1.16
C MET A 1 3.93 15.49 2.11
N ASN A 2 3.83 15.77 3.39
CA ASN A 2 4.78 15.25 4.36
C ASN A 2 4.45 13.77 4.63
N ARG A 3 5.43 12.86 4.62
CA ARG A 3 5.24 11.42 4.86
C ARG A 3 4.61 11.09 6.22
N PHE A 4 4.55 12.04 7.13
CA PHE A 4 3.95 11.89 8.47
C PHE A 4 2.53 12.46 8.58
N ASP A 5 1.98 13.03 7.51
CA ASP A 5 0.69 13.73 7.54
C ASP A 5 -0.22 13.21 6.42
N PHE A 6 -0.66 11.95 6.55
CA PHE A 6 -1.63 11.33 5.66
C PHE A 6 -2.62 10.47 6.43
N ASP A 7 -3.85 10.42 5.94
CA ASP A 7 -4.96 9.74 6.60
C ASP A 7 -5.10 8.30 6.07
N LEU A 8 -4.98 7.31 6.96
CA LEU A 8 -5.14 5.89 6.65
C LEU A 8 -6.57 5.34 6.86
N SER A 9 -7.54 6.21 7.12
CA SER A 9 -8.91 5.79 7.53
C SER A 9 -9.64 4.97 6.48
N LEU A 10 -9.44 5.26 5.19
CA LEU A 10 -10.06 4.49 4.10
C LEU A 10 -9.05 4.26 2.97
N TYR A 11 -8.50 3.06 2.94
CA TYR A 11 -7.40 2.67 2.08
C TYR A 11 -7.89 1.77 0.93
N LEU A 12 -7.80 2.25 -0.32
CA LEU A 12 -8.13 1.48 -1.51
C LEU A 12 -6.87 0.79 -2.07
N VAL A 13 -6.93 -0.53 -2.26
CA VAL A 13 -5.97 -1.28 -3.09
C VAL A 13 -6.65 -1.66 -4.39
N THR A 14 -6.09 -1.24 -5.52
CA THR A 14 -6.67 -1.58 -6.84
C THR A 14 -6.37 -3.03 -7.21
N ASP A 15 -7.30 -3.65 -7.94
CA ASP A 15 -7.10 -4.96 -8.56
C ASP A 15 -7.77 -4.98 -9.95
N ARG A 16 -6.96 -5.22 -10.98
CA ARG A 16 -7.42 -5.20 -12.36
C ARG A 16 -8.43 -6.30 -12.67
N GLN A 17 -8.28 -7.47 -12.07
CA GLN A 17 -9.21 -8.58 -12.30
C GLN A 17 -10.57 -8.29 -11.66
N LEU A 18 -10.56 -7.77 -10.43
CA LEU A 18 -11.79 -7.40 -9.72
C LEU A 18 -12.47 -6.14 -10.30
N SER A 19 -11.77 -5.37 -11.12
CA SER A 19 -12.38 -4.23 -11.84
C SER A 19 -13.46 -4.65 -12.83
N ALA A 20 -13.51 -5.94 -13.20
CA ALA A 20 -14.48 -6.49 -14.16
C ALA A 20 -14.54 -5.71 -15.49
N GLY A 21 -13.37 -5.30 -16.00
CA GLY A 21 -13.23 -4.56 -17.25
C GLY A 21 -13.50 -3.05 -17.17
N ARG A 22 -13.86 -2.53 -15.98
CA ARG A 22 -14.01 -1.08 -15.79
C ARG A 22 -12.65 -0.40 -15.78
N ASP A 23 -12.62 0.86 -16.20
CA ASP A 23 -11.41 1.68 -16.15
C ASP A 23 -10.95 1.90 -14.71
N ILE A 24 -9.67 1.60 -14.42
CA ILE A 24 -9.11 1.75 -13.07
C ILE A 24 -9.09 3.21 -12.60
N LEU A 25 -8.84 4.17 -13.52
CA LEU A 25 -8.85 5.59 -13.16
C LEU A 25 -10.26 6.04 -12.79
N TRP A 26 -11.29 5.55 -13.51
CA TRP A 26 -12.66 5.82 -13.16
C TRP A 26 -13.03 5.25 -11.79
N ILE A 27 -12.66 3.97 -11.50
CA ILE A 27 -12.92 3.34 -10.18
C ILE A 27 -12.28 4.16 -9.05
N VAL A 28 -11.02 4.56 -9.23
CA VAL A 28 -10.30 5.33 -8.22
C VAL A 28 -10.93 6.71 -8.02
N ASN A 29 -11.33 7.38 -9.11
CA ASN A 29 -12.04 8.67 -9.03
C ASN A 29 -13.34 8.56 -8.21
N GLU A 30 -14.16 7.54 -8.48
CA GLU A 30 -15.39 7.30 -7.71
C GLU A 30 -15.10 6.98 -6.23
N ALA A 31 -14.06 6.20 -5.95
CA ALA A 31 -13.66 5.88 -4.60
C ALA A 31 -13.20 7.12 -3.81
N VAL A 32 -12.42 8.00 -4.44
CA VAL A 32 -11.94 9.24 -3.81
C VAL A 32 -13.11 10.22 -3.59
N ASN A 33 -14.03 10.35 -4.54
CA ASN A 33 -15.26 11.12 -4.35
C ASN A 33 -16.15 10.54 -3.22
N GLY A 34 -16.04 9.22 -2.98
CA GLY A 34 -16.70 8.53 -1.87
C GLY A 34 -15.95 8.64 -0.52
N GLY A 35 -14.82 9.34 -0.47
CA GLY A 35 -14.07 9.59 0.78
C GLY A 35 -12.85 8.69 0.99
N CYS A 36 -12.36 7.99 -0.06
CA CYS A 36 -11.10 7.25 0.02
C CYS A 36 -9.94 8.20 0.31
N THR A 37 -9.11 7.86 1.30
CA THR A 37 -8.04 8.71 1.83
C THR A 37 -6.63 8.31 1.38
N VAL A 38 -6.45 7.06 0.93
CA VAL A 38 -5.18 6.55 0.35
C VAL A 38 -5.50 5.60 -0.80
N VAL A 39 -4.74 5.68 -1.88
CA VAL A 39 -4.85 4.77 -3.01
C VAL A 39 -3.54 4.01 -3.22
N GLN A 40 -3.61 2.68 -3.21
CA GLN A 40 -2.52 1.80 -3.64
C GLN A 40 -2.80 1.26 -5.04
N LEU A 41 -1.96 1.62 -6.01
CA LEU A 41 -2.02 1.06 -7.35
C LEU A 41 -1.26 -0.27 -7.41
N ARG A 42 -2.01 -1.35 -7.61
CA ARG A 42 -1.49 -2.72 -7.69
C ARG A 42 -1.71 -3.30 -9.09
N GLU A 43 -0.60 -3.56 -9.79
CA GLU A 43 -0.56 -4.15 -11.12
C GLU A 43 0.42 -5.32 -11.15
N LYS A 44 -0.09 -6.53 -11.27
CA LYS A 44 0.75 -7.75 -11.23
C LYS A 44 1.19 -8.27 -12.62
N HIS A 45 0.49 -7.86 -13.68
CA HIS A 45 0.64 -8.50 -15.01
C HIS A 45 0.87 -7.52 -16.16
N CYS A 46 0.97 -6.21 -15.90
CA CYS A 46 1.28 -5.25 -16.94
C CYS A 46 2.80 -5.07 -17.13
N CYS A 47 3.22 -4.57 -18.30
CA CYS A 47 4.62 -4.22 -18.51
C CYS A 47 4.98 -2.93 -17.75
N THR A 48 6.26 -2.74 -17.46
CA THR A 48 6.74 -1.58 -16.67
C THR A 48 6.33 -0.24 -17.29
N ARG A 49 6.38 -0.12 -18.62
CA ARG A 49 5.96 1.12 -19.33
C ARG A 49 4.50 1.46 -19.04
N GLU A 50 3.61 0.51 -19.21
CA GLU A 50 2.17 0.70 -18.97
C GLU A 50 1.89 1.02 -17.51
N PHE A 51 2.61 0.37 -16.57
CA PHE A 51 2.48 0.65 -15.15
C PHE A 51 2.88 2.10 -14.81
N VAL A 52 4.04 2.56 -15.32
CA VAL A 52 4.50 3.94 -15.12
C VAL A 52 3.52 4.95 -15.73
N GLU A 53 3.02 4.71 -16.93
CA GLU A 53 2.05 5.61 -17.58
C GLU A 53 0.74 5.71 -16.78
N LEU A 54 0.21 4.56 -16.30
CA LEU A 54 -0.99 4.53 -15.47
C LEU A 54 -0.75 5.23 -14.13
N ALA A 55 0.39 4.96 -13.48
CA ALA A 55 0.76 5.60 -12.22
C ALA A 55 0.86 7.12 -12.36
N LYS A 56 1.47 7.66 -13.43
CA LYS A 56 1.53 9.10 -13.70
C LYS A 56 0.14 9.73 -13.88
N LYS A 57 -0.73 9.08 -14.65
CA LYS A 57 -2.11 9.56 -14.83
C LYS A 57 -2.86 9.59 -13.50
N MET A 58 -2.72 8.52 -12.70
CA MET A 58 -3.34 8.41 -11.39
C MET A 58 -2.79 9.46 -10.42
N LYS A 59 -1.46 9.67 -10.38
CA LYS A 59 -0.82 10.71 -9.56
C LYS A 59 -1.37 12.10 -9.89
N THR A 60 -1.47 12.43 -11.18
CA THR A 60 -2.05 13.70 -11.63
C THR A 60 -3.50 13.86 -11.18
N MET A 61 -4.32 12.81 -11.29
CA MET A 61 -5.71 12.83 -10.87
C MET A 61 -5.82 13.01 -9.33
N LEU A 62 -5.09 12.21 -8.56
CA LEU A 62 -5.14 12.21 -7.09
C LEU A 62 -4.61 13.51 -6.46
N SER A 63 -3.71 14.23 -7.15
CA SER A 63 -3.20 15.51 -6.66
C SER A 63 -4.28 16.59 -6.50
N HIS A 64 -5.38 16.52 -7.27
CA HIS A 64 -6.52 17.43 -7.14
C HIS A 64 -7.34 17.19 -5.86
N PHE A 65 -7.20 16.01 -5.26
CA PHE A 65 -7.92 15.59 -4.06
C PHE A 65 -7.03 15.59 -2.81
N ASN A 66 -5.72 15.84 -2.96
CA ASN A 66 -4.71 15.67 -1.91
C ASN A 66 -4.66 14.23 -1.33
N VAL A 67 -4.99 13.22 -2.14
CA VAL A 67 -4.95 11.80 -1.77
C VAL A 67 -3.62 11.21 -2.24
N PRO A 68 -2.82 10.59 -1.33
CA PRO A 68 -1.54 10.00 -1.70
C PRO A 68 -1.71 8.76 -2.59
N LEU A 69 -0.79 8.65 -3.57
CA LEU A 69 -0.62 7.47 -4.41
C LEU A 69 0.53 6.60 -3.88
N ILE A 70 0.22 5.39 -3.53
CA ILE A 70 1.18 4.34 -3.13
C ILE A 70 1.31 3.32 -4.28
N ILE A 71 2.53 2.94 -4.65
CA ILE A 71 2.79 1.90 -5.64
C ILE A 71 3.05 0.58 -4.94
N ASN A 72 2.37 -0.49 -5.36
CA ASN A 72 2.58 -1.82 -4.80
C ASN A 72 3.88 -2.44 -5.34
N ASP A 73 4.79 -2.92 -4.49
CA ASP A 73 6.05 -3.65 -4.73
C ASP A 73 7.14 -2.90 -5.52
N ARG A 74 6.79 -2.06 -6.47
CA ARG A 74 7.68 -1.52 -7.49
C ARG A 74 8.25 -0.14 -7.13
N VAL A 75 9.39 -0.12 -6.44
CA VAL A 75 10.14 1.09 -6.07
C VAL A 75 10.55 1.92 -7.30
N ASP A 76 10.98 1.27 -8.37
CA ASP A 76 11.34 1.89 -9.64
C ASP A 76 10.16 2.63 -10.31
N VAL A 77 8.96 2.04 -10.25
CA VAL A 77 7.73 2.67 -10.77
C VAL A 77 7.32 3.85 -9.88
N ALA A 78 7.45 3.71 -8.56
CA ALA A 78 7.15 4.79 -7.61
C ALA A 78 8.00 6.03 -7.91
N LEU A 79 9.31 5.86 -8.12
CA LEU A 79 10.21 6.93 -8.52
C LEU A 79 9.86 7.52 -9.91
N ALA A 80 9.68 6.65 -10.91
CA ALA A 80 9.43 7.09 -12.28
C ALA A 80 8.12 7.85 -12.44
N ALA A 81 7.13 7.59 -11.58
CA ALA A 81 5.82 8.25 -11.57
C ALA A 81 5.71 9.40 -10.57
N ASP A 82 6.76 9.66 -9.79
CA ASP A 82 6.74 10.58 -8.64
C ASP A 82 5.57 10.30 -7.69
N ALA A 83 5.31 9.02 -7.42
CA ALA A 83 4.31 8.61 -6.46
C ALA A 83 4.67 9.06 -5.04
N ASP A 84 3.70 9.11 -4.13
CA ASP A 84 3.93 9.54 -2.75
C ASP A 84 4.63 8.48 -1.92
N GLY A 85 4.57 7.21 -2.35
CA GLY A 85 5.24 6.13 -1.65
C GLY A 85 5.13 4.77 -2.33
N VAL A 86 5.61 3.77 -1.60
CA VAL A 86 5.57 2.35 -1.99
C VAL A 86 5.01 1.50 -0.86
N HIS A 87 4.36 0.40 -1.19
CA HIS A 87 3.97 -0.64 -0.24
C HIS A 87 4.68 -1.94 -0.60
N LEU A 88 5.41 -2.50 0.35
CA LEU A 88 6.26 -3.68 0.18
C LEU A 88 5.69 -4.89 0.92
N GLY A 89 5.82 -6.06 0.35
CA GLY A 89 5.64 -7.35 1.01
C GLY A 89 6.96 -7.89 1.57
N GLN A 90 6.88 -8.99 2.30
CA GLN A 90 8.03 -9.61 2.95
C GLN A 90 9.09 -10.17 1.98
N SER A 91 8.71 -10.47 0.74
CA SER A 91 9.60 -10.99 -0.32
C SER A 91 10.04 -9.94 -1.34
N ASP A 92 9.60 -8.69 -1.19
CA ASP A 92 9.94 -7.60 -2.10
C ASP A 92 11.30 -6.97 -1.73
N MET A 93 11.59 -5.79 -2.27
CA MET A 93 12.81 -5.07 -1.98
C MET A 93 12.95 -4.81 -0.46
N PRO A 94 14.09 -5.11 0.18
CA PRO A 94 14.32 -4.77 1.58
C PRO A 94 14.07 -3.28 1.86
N VAL A 95 13.47 -2.98 3.01
CA VAL A 95 13.04 -1.62 3.39
C VAL A 95 14.20 -0.62 3.41
N ASP A 96 15.36 -1.02 3.93
CA ASP A 96 16.57 -0.18 3.99
C ASP A 96 17.07 0.22 2.60
N ILE A 97 17.02 -0.71 1.64
CA ILE A 97 17.35 -0.44 0.24
C ILE A 97 16.29 0.46 -0.38
N ALA A 98 15.00 0.15 -0.20
CA ALA A 98 13.91 0.98 -0.71
C ALA A 98 13.98 2.42 -0.17
N ARG A 99 14.25 2.58 1.14
CA ARG A 99 14.43 3.89 1.77
C ARG A 99 15.62 4.65 1.19
N SER A 100 16.75 3.98 0.99
CA SER A 100 17.95 4.62 0.39
C SER A 100 17.71 5.12 -1.04
N ILE A 101 16.83 4.45 -1.80
CA ILE A 101 16.46 4.81 -3.17
C ILE A 101 15.40 5.93 -3.21
N LEU A 102 14.38 5.82 -2.34
CA LEU A 102 13.24 6.75 -2.32
C LEU A 102 13.54 8.07 -1.59
N GLY A 103 14.53 8.06 -0.68
CA GLY A 103 14.80 9.19 0.20
C GLY A 103 13.81 9.29 1.36
N ASP A 104 13.95 10.35 2.18
CA ASP A 104 13.24 10.48 3.45
C ASP A 104 11.80 11.03 3.32
N ASP A 105 11.43 11.54 2.16
CA ASP A 105 10.12 12.19 1.95
C ASP A 105 9.02 11.25 1.46
N LYS A 106 9.38 10.05 0.98
CA LYS A 106 8.42 9.09 0.44
C LYS A 106 7.89 8.15 1.50
N ILE A 107 6.61 7.82 1.40
CA ILE A 107 5.92 6.88 2.30
C ILE A 107 6.36 5.45 1.99
N ILE A 108 6.70 4.67 3.01
CA ILE A 108 6.92 3.23 2.89
C ILE A 108 5.95 2.50 3.83
N GLY A 109 5.07 1.69 3.25
CA GLY A 109 4.25 0.73 3.98
C GLY A 109 4.82 -0.68 3.87
N LEU A 110 4.58 -1.52 4.88
CA LEU A 110 5.03 -2.91 4.91
C LEU A 110 3.89 -3.86 5.28
N SER A 111 3.66 -4.88 4.45
CA SER A 111 2.78 -6.00 4.81
C SER A 111 3.41 -6.84 5.92
N VAL A 112 2.63 -7.19 6.93
CA VAL A 112 3.02 -8.12 8.00
C VAL A 112 1.99 -9.24 8.07
N GLU A 113 2.47 -10.47 8.25
CA GLU A 113 1.64 -11.68 8.16
C GLU A 113 1.55 -12.43 9.50
N ASN A 114 2.38 -12.04 10.47
CA ASN A 114 2.44 -12.63 11.80
C ASN A 114 3.04 -11.66 12.83
N LEU A 115 3.05 -12.04 14.12
CA LEU A 115 3.54 -11.19 15.19
C LEU A 115 5.07 -10.98 15.14
N SER A 116 5.84 -11.92 14.60
CA SER A 116 7.30 -11.74 14.45
C SER A 116 7.64 -10.71 13.39
N ASP A 117 6.87 -10.62 12.31
CA ASP A 117 7.03 -9.57 11.29
C ASP A 117 6.77 -8.18 11.90
N ILE A 118 5.77 -8.06 12.79
CA ILE A 118 5.47 -6.80 13.49
C ILE A 118 6.65 -6.38 14.37
N GLN A 119 7.24 -7.32 15.11
CA GLN A 119 8.40 -7.04 15.95
C GLN A 119 9.60 -6.56 15.12
N ALA A 120 9.86 -7.22 13.98
CA ALA A 120 10.90 -6.80 13.06
C ALA A 120 10.61 -5.41 12.46
N ALA A 121 9.36 -5.14 12.05
CA ALA A 121 8.93 -3.88 11.47
C ALA A 121 9.14 -2.67 12.37
N ASN A 122 9.05 -2.83 13.71
CA ASN A 122 9.27 -1.74 14.68
C ASN A 122 10.69 -1.13 14.63
N SER A 123 11.66 -1.84 14.05
CA SER A 123 13.05 -1.36 13.90
C SER A 123 13.36 -0.79 12.52
N LEU A 124 12.38 -0.80 11.60
CA LEU A 124 12.55 -0.34 10.22
C LEU A 124 12.08 1.10 10.05
N ASP A 125 12.66 1.81 9.08
CA ASP A 125 12.23 3.17 8.70
C ASP A 125 11.04 3.11 7.73
N ILE A 126 9.88 2.78 8.29
CA ILE A 126 8.58 2.69 7.59
C ILE A 126 7.55 3.59 8.26
N ASP A 127 6.47 3.87 7.53
CA ASP A 127 5.45 4.84 7.96
C ASP A 127 4.16 4.16 8.44
N TYR A 128 3.89 2.93 8.01
CA TYR A 128 2.78 2.11 8.48
C TYR A 128 2.99 0.63 8.18
N ILE A 129 2.26 -0.21 8.88
CA ILE A 129 2.15 -1.65 8.59
C ILE A 129 0.74 -2.01 8.12
N ALA A 130 0.64 -3.04 7.27
CA ALA A 130 -0.64 -3.63 6.87
C ALA A 130 -0.74 -5.08 7.34
N LEU A 131 -1.73 -5.36 8.20
CA LEU A 131 -2.06 -6.72 8.61
C LEU A 131 -2.79 -7.42 7.47
N SER A 132 -2.19 -8.46 6.90
CA SER A 132 -2.73 -9.18 5.76
C SER A 132 -2.49 -10.69 5.88
N PRO A 133 -3.57 -11.51 5.91
CA PRO A 133 -4.97 -11.11 5.93
C PRO A 133 -5.54 -10.99 7.36
N VAL A 134 -6.51 -10.12 7.56
CA VAL A 134 -7.29 -10.08 8.82
C VAL A 134 -8.29 -11.24 8.83
N PHE A 135 -8.97 -11.46 7.71
CA PHE A 135 -9.85 -12.63 7.47
C PHE A 135 -9.40 -13.35 6.21
N GLY A 136 -9.91 -14.58 6.00
CA GLY A 136 -9.63 -15.33 4.77
C GLY A 136 -10.15 -14.58 3.54
N THR A 137 -9.31 -14.43 2.51
CA THR A 137 -9.62 -13.71 1.27
C THR A 137 -9.26 -14.54 0.04
N PRO A 138 -10.07 -14.50 -1.03
CA PRO A 138 -9.72 -15.17 -2.29
C PRO A 138 -8.74 -14.36 -3.15
N THR A 139 -8.47 -13.09 -2.82
CA THR A 139 -7.71 -12.17 -3.66
C THR A 139 -6.20 -12.41 -3.60
N LYS A 140 -5.68 -12.70 -2.40
CA LYS A 140 -4.29 -13.06 -2.16
C LYS A 140 -4.28 -14.45 -1.52
N THR A 141 -3.94 -15.46 -2.29
CA THR A 141 -4.00 -16.88 -1.87
C THR A 141 -2.71 -17.43 -1.28
N ASP A 142 -1.65 -16.65 -1.34
CA ASP A 142 -0.30 -16.95 -0.82
C ASP A 142 -0.05 -16.36 0.57
N THR A 143 -1.13 -16.15 1.35
CA THR A 143 -1.06 -15.59 2.70
C THR A 143 -1.02 -16.67 3.77
N ASN A 144 -0.46 -16.32 4.93
CA ASN A 144 -0.47 -17.11 6.16
C ASN A 144 -1.87 -17.19 6.81
N THR A 145 -1.95 -17.83 7.98
CA THR A 145 -3.18 -17.90 8.78
C THR A 145 -3.70 -16.50 9.10
N PRO A 146 -5.00 -16.23 8.89
CA PRO A 146 -5.59 -14.92 9.19
C PRO A 146 -5.40 -14.50 10.65
N PHE A 147 -5.18 -13.20 10.87
CA PHE A 147 -5.02 -12.62 12.22
C PHE A 147 -6.27 -12.76 13.08
N LEU A 148 -7.47 -12.69 12.46
CA LEU A 148 -8.74 -12.53 13.16
C LEU A 148 -8.71 -11.35 14.16
N LEU A 149 -9.82 -11.06 14.81
CA LEU A 149 -9.93 -9.90 15.72
C LEU A 149 -8.95 -9.97 16.90
N ASP A 150 -8.71 -11.16 17.43
CA ASP A 150 -7.77 -11.34 18.54
C ASP A 150 -6.31 -11.17 18.11
N GLY A 151 -5.96 -11.60 16.90
CA GLY A 151 -4.66 -11.32 16.29
C GLY A 151 -4.44 -9.84 16.06
N VAL A 152 -5.46 -9.12 15.57
CA VAL A 152 -5.41 -7.66 15.40
C VAL A 152 -5.17 -6.96 16.75
N ARG A 153 -5.89 -7.34 17.82
CA ARG A 153 -5.66 -6.77 19.17
C ARG A 153 -4.23 -7.00 19.65
N LYS A 154 -3.70 -8.21 19.44
CA LYS A 154 -2.31 -8.55 19.80
C LYS A 154 -1.30 -7.76 18.97
N ALA A 155 -1.55 -7.59 17.67
CA ALA A 155 -0.73 -6.79 16.77
C ALA A 155 -0.66 -5.34 17.23
N MET A 156 -1.81 -4.72 17.48
CA MET A 156 -1.92 -3.33 17.96
C MET A 156 -1.20 -3.09 19.30
N ALA A 157 -1.12 -4.11 20.15
CA ALA A 157 -0.39 -4.01 21.43
C ALA A 157 1.14 -4.12 21.28
N GLN A 158 1.66 -4.51 20.10
CA GLN A 158 3.09 -4.75 19.85
C GLN A 158 3.76 -3.69 18.98
N THR A 159 3.03 -2.69 18.51
CA THR A 159 3.57 -1.64 17.66
C THR A 159 2.97 -0.27 18.00
N SER A 160 3.76 0.77 17.79
CA SER A 160 3.30 2.17 17.78
C SER A 160 3.11 2.71 16.34
N LEU A 161 3.47 1.92 15.32
CA LEU A 161 3.26 2.30 13.93
C LEU A 161 1.76 2.35 13.61
N PRO A 162 1.33 3.26 12.72
CA PRO A 162 -0.02 3.22 12.14
C PRO A 162 -0.31 1.86 11.51
N VAL A 163 -1.54 1.36 11.66
CA VAL A 163 -1.93 0.01 11.23
C VAL A 163 -3.11 0.06 10.26
N VAL A 164 -2.97 -0.61 9.13
CA VAL A 164 -4.06 -0.88 8.17
C VAL A 164 -4.42 -2.36 8.25
N GLY A 165 -5.71 -2.69 8.25
CA GLY A 165 -6.20 -4.06 8.15
C GLY A 165 -6.82 -4.32 6.78
N ILE A 166 -6.48 -5.47 6.16
CA ILE A 166 -7.03 -5.89 4.86
C ILE A 166 -7.29 -7.41 4.84
N GLY A 167 -8.32 -7.80 4.08
CA GLY A 167 -8.70 -9.20 3.89
C GLY A 167 -10.08 -9.54 4.36
#